data_9a401467b35fef3f3341f09211fe51e3
#
_entry.id   9a401467b35fef3f3341f09211fe51e3
#
_cell.length_a   1.000
_cell.length_b   1.000
_cell.length_c   1.000
_cell.angle_alpha   90.00
_cell.angle_beta   90.00
_cell.angle_gamma   90.00
#
_symmetry.space_group_name_H-M   'P 1'
#
loop_
_entity.id
_entity.type
_entity.pdbx_description
1 polymer ?
#
loop_
_entity_poly.entity_id
_entity_poly.type
_entity_poly.pdbx_seq_one_letter_code
_entity_poly.pdbx_strand_id
1 'polypeptide(L)'
;MAVDIQHRRVLQVKSLGEVFDMHLVANIMIGVIAGLHIGFLVLEMFLWQTPFGRKTFGLTPEFAAQSAKLAANQGLYNGFLAAGLIWSLLTADGFYIKVFFLSCVIVAGLYGGLTVKKSILIIQAVPAIIALLLLHL
;
A
#
# COMPACT_ATOMS: atom_id res chain seq x y z
N MET A 1 -40.28 -5.26 26.60
CA MET A 1 -40.20 -4.39 25.41
C MET A 1 -39.13 -3.30 25.54
N ALA A 2 -39.13 -2.45 26.57
CA ALA A 2 -38.09 -1.39 26.75
C ALA A 2 -36.67 -1.92 26.95
N VAL A 3 -36.48 -3.00 27.72
CA VAL A 3 -35.16 -3.63 27.97
C VAL A 3 -34.54 -4.20 26.68
N ASP A 4 -35.37 -4.75 25.78
CA ASP A 4 -34.88 -5.30 24.50
C ASP A 4 -34.42 -4.18 23.55
N ILE A 5 -35.08 -3.06 23.51
CA ILE A 5 -34.69 -1.88 22.71
C ILE A 5 -33.37 -1.31 23.22
N GLN A 6 -33.14 -1.24 24.50
CA GLN A 6 -31.91 -0.73 25.09
C GLN A 6 -30.72 -1.67 24.81
N HIS A 7 -30.94 -2.96 24.94
CA HIS A 7 -29.94 -3.99 24.62
C HIS A 7 -29.52 -3.94 23.14
N ARG A 8 -30.48 -3.84 22.23
CA ARG A 8 -30.20 -3.68 20.79
C ARG A 8 -29.42 -2.41 20.46
N ARG A 9 -29.75 -1.28 21.13
CA ARG A 9 -28.99 -0.01 20.94
C ARG A 9 -27.54 -0.16 21.40
N VAL A 10 -27.28 -0.80 22.53
CA VAL A 10 -25.92 -1.05 23.03
C VAL A 10 -25.12 -1.90 22.07
N LEU A 11 -25.70 -2.99 21.54
CA LEU A 11 -25.03 -3.85 20.55
C LEU A 11 -24.76 -3.10 19.25
N GLN A 12 -25.69 -2.26 18.80
CA GLN A 12 -25.50 -1.47 17.59
C GLN A 12 -24.38 -0.44 17.75
N VAL A 13 -24.31 0.27 18.88
CA VAL A 13 -23.23 1.23 19.16
C VAL A 13 -21.88 0.54 19.22
N LYS A 14 -21.80 -0.66 19.84
CA LYS A 14 -20.57 -1.43 19.91
C LYS A 14 -20.12 -1.88 18.52
N SER A 15 -21.03 -2.39 17.69
CA SER A 15 -20.68 -2.81 16.32
C SER A 15 -20.24 -1.63 15.44
N LEU A 16 -20.85 -0.45 15.59
CA LEU A 16 -20.41 0.76 14.89
C LEU A 16 -19.02 1.21 15.33
N GLY A 17 -18.69 1.07 16.63
CA GLY A 17 -17.34 1.34 17.13
C GLY A 17 -16.29 0.40 16.53
N GLU A 18 -16.59 -0.90 16.48
CA GLU A 18 -15.69 -1.91 15.90
C GLU A 18 -15.44 -1.66 14.39
N VAL A 19 -16.48 -1.32 13.64
CA VAL A 19 -16.35 -0.96 12.20
C VAL A 19 -15.50 0.29 12.02
N PHE A 20 -15.73 1.33 12.86
CA PHE A 20 -14.93 2.55 12.81
C PHE A 20 -13.45 2.28 13.08
N ASP A 21 -13.13 1.44 14.06
CA ASP A 21 -11.76 1.06 14.39
C ASP A 21 -11.08 0.31 13.24
N MET A 22 -11.79 -0.59 12.56
CA MET A 22 -11.26 -1.32 11.41
C MET A 22 -10.96 -0.41 10.22
N HIS A 23 -11.85 0.53 9.91
CA HIS A 23 -11.60 1.53 8.86
C HIS A 23 -10.42 2.45 9.20
N LEU A 24 -10.26 2.83 10.47
CA LEU A 24 -9.09 3.60 10.92
C LEU A 24 -7.79 2.81 10.70
N VAL A 25 -7.76 1.53 11.10
CA VAL A 25 -6.59 0.66 10.88
C VAL A 25 -6.30 0.50 9.39
N ALA A 26 -7.32 0.29 8.55
CA ALA A 26 -7.16 0.23 7.10
C ALA A 26 -6.53 1.52 6.54
N ASN A 27 -7.00 2.69 6.97
CA ASN A 27 -6.46 3.98 6.54
C ASN A 27 -5.00 4.18 6.97
N ILE A 28 -4.63 3.77 8.18
CA ILE A 28 -3.23 3.80 8.65
C ILE A 28 -2.37 2.90 7.76
N MET A 29 -2.83 1.68 7.46
CA MET A 29 -2.10 0.75 6.58
C MET A 29 -1.95 1.32 5.17
N ILE A 30 -2.97 1.95 4.60
CA ILE A 30 -2.89 2.63 3.30
C ILE A 30 -1.83 3.73 3.33
N GLY A 31 -1.77 4.52 4.40
CA GLY A 31 -0.73 5.54 4.60
C GLY A 31 0.68 4.94 4.64
N VAL A 32 0.87 3.83 5.35
CA VAL A 32 2.15 3.09 5.38
C VAL A 32 2.52 2.56 4.00
N ILE A 33 1.57 1.95 3.27
CA ILE A 33 1.78 1.45 1.91
C ILE A 33 2.17 2.61 0.97
N ALA A 34 1.50 3.76 1.05
CA ALA A 34 1.87 4.95 0.28
C ALA A 34 3.30 5.41 0.59
N GLY A 35 3.68 5.44 1.87
CA GLY A 35 5.05 5.78 2.31
C GLY A 35 6.10 4.82 1.75
N LEU A 36 5.83 3.51 1.73
CA LEU A 36 6.70 2.51 1.11
C LEU A 36 6.90 2.76 -0.39
N HIS A 37 5.84 3.10 -1.13
CA HIS A 37 5.92 3.40 -2.55
C HIS A 37 6.67 4.71 -2.83
N ILE A 38 6.57 5.72 -1.95
CA ILE A 38 7.44 6.92 -1.99
C ILE A 38 8.90 6.50 -1.77
N GLY A 39 9.17 5.60 -0.84
CA GLY A 39 10.50 5.05 -0.61
C GLY A 39 11.08 4.36 -1.85
N PHE A 40 10.28 3.54 -2.54
CA PHE A 40 10.68 2.89 -3.80
C PHE A 40 10.91 3.92 -4.92
N LEU A 41 10.04 4.94 -5.05
CA LEU A 41 10.27 6.05 -5.98
C LEU A 41 11.64 6.69 -5.74
N VAL A 42 11.95 7.05 -4.50
CA VAL A 42 13.24 7.70 -4.16
C VAL A 42 14.42 6.79 -4.46
N LEU A 43 14.34 5.50 -4.11
CA LEU A 43 15.39 4.51 -4.37
C LEU A 43 15.63 4.32 -5.85
N GLU A 44 14.57 4.19 -6.64
CA GLU A 44 14.65 3.84 -8.06
C GLU A 44 14.95 5.05 -8.96
N MET A 45 14.41 6.24 -8.64
CA MET A 45 14.66 7.45 -9.44
C MET A 45 15.96 8.16 -9.07
N PHE A 46 16.31 8.23 -7.80
CA PHE A 46 17.38 9.11 -7.34
C PHE A 46 18.57 8.37 -6.72
N LEU A 47 18.35 7.19 -6.15
CA LEU A 47 19.40 6.49 -5.40
C LEU A 47 19.88 5.20 -6.09
N TRP A 48 19.37 4.82 -7.24
CA TRP A 48 19.65 3.56 -7.95
C TRP A 48 21.12 3.28 -8.12
N GLN A 49 21.90 4.27 -8.59
CA GLN A 49 23.33 4.14 -8.85
C GLN A 49 24.21 4.42 -7.63
N THR A 50 23.65 4.89 -6.52
CA THR A 50 24.43 5.17 -5.31
C THR A 50 24.87 3.87 -4.62
N PRO A 51 25.91 3.90 -3.77
CA PRO A 51 26.31 2.73 -2.97
C PRO A 51 25.16 2.14 -2.16
N PHE A 52 24.27 3.01 -1.62
CA PHE A 52 23.10 2.60 -0.85
C PHE A 52 22.07 1.88 -1.73
N GLY A 53 21.70 2.45 -2.87
CA GLY A 53 20.75 1.83 -3.80
C GLY A 53 21.26 0.51 -4.34
N ARG A 54 22.51 0.46 -4.78
CA ARG A 54 23.14 -0.79 -5.25
C ARG A 54 23.15 -1.89 -4.19
N LYS A 55 23.47 -1.55 -2.95
CA LYS A 55 23.44 -2.51 -1.83
C LYS A 55 22.01 -3.01 -1.55
N THR A 56 21.03 -2.12 -1.60
CA THR A 56 19.61 -2.45 -1.35
C THR A 56 19.07 -3.47 -2.36
N PHE A 57 19.44 -3.30 -3.63
CA PHE A 57 18.95 -4.16 -4.72
C PHE A 57 19.96 -5.26 -5.15
N GLY A 58 21.14 -5.29 -4.54
CA GLY A 58 22.19 -6.30 -4.89
C GLY A 58 22.78 -6.09 -6.28
N LEU A 59 22.98 -4.84 -6.71
CA LEU A 59 23.40 -4.48 -8.06
C LEU A 59 24.91 -4.27 -8.16
N THR A 60 25.50 -4.66 -9.30
CA THR A 60 26.83 -4.18 -9.67
C THR A 60 26.77 -2.74 -10.18
N PRO A 61 27.88 -1.97 -10.14
CA PRO A 61 27.93 -0.62 -10.69
C PRO A 61 27.53 -0.56 -12.17
N GLU A 62 28.00 -1.53 -12.97
CA GLU A 62 27.75 -1.62 -14.40
C GLU A 62 26.27 -1.84 -14.70
N PHE A 63 25.63 -2.80 -14.01
CA PHE A 63 24.23 -3.08 -14.19
C PHE A 63 23.34 -1.90 -13.71
N ALA A 64 23.70 -1.25 -12.60
CA ALA A 64 22.99 -0.08 -12.11
C ALA A 64 23.05 1.07 -13.13
N ALA A 65 24.19 1.30 -13.78
CA ALA A 65 24.32 2.33 -14.82
C ALA A 65 23.48 2.00 -16.07
N GLN A 66 23.52 0.75 -16.53
CA GLN A 66 22.76 0.31 -17.71
C GLN A 66 21.24 0.31 -17.50
N SER A 67 20.78 0.00 -16.30
CA SER A 67 19.35 -0.11 -15.95
C SER A 67 18.76 1.17 -15.36
N ALA A 68 19.53 2.25 -15.16
CA ALA A 68 19.12 3.46 -14.46
C ALA A 68 17.85 4.09 -15.03
N LYS A 69 17.69 4.15 -16.36
CA LYS A 69 16.51 4.72 -17.01
C LYS A 69 15.25 3.87 -16.78
N LEU A 70 15.40 2.54 -16.78
CA LEU A 70 14.32 1.61 -16.48
C LEU A 70 13.90 1.70 -15.02
N ALA A 71 14.87 1.77 -14.10
CA ALA A 71 14.61 1.95 -12.69
C ALA A 71 13.90 3.28 -12.39
N ALA A 72 14.34 4.38 -13.00
CA ALA A 72 13.69 5.67 -12.85
C ALA A 72 12.23 5.65 -13.33
N ASN A 73 11.96 4.98 -14.47
CA ASN A 73 10.59 4.80 -14.95
C ASN A 73 9.74 3.96 -13.98
N GLN A 74 10.32 2.91 -13.41
CA GLN A 74 9.64 2.09 -12.39
C GLN A 74 9.36 2.90 -11.12
N GLY A 75 10.31 3.72 -10.69
CA GLY A 75 10.13 4.65 -9.56
C GLY A 75 8.99 5.64 -9.80
N LEU A 76 8.85 6.16 -11.02
CA LEU A 76 7.73 7.03 -11.39
C LEU A 76 6.37 6.33 -11.21
N TYR A 77 6.23 5.07 -11.62
CA TYR A 77 5.00 4.30 -11.40
C TYR A 77 4.73 4.04 -9.92
N ASN A 78 5.76 3.81 -9.11
CA ASN A 78 5.61 3.77 -7.65
C ASN A 78 5.08 5.11 -7.10
N GLY A 79 5.52 6.22 -7.67
CA GLY A 79 5.00 7.56 -7.36
C GLY A 79 3.51 7.72 -7.67
N PHE A 80 3.04 7.19 -8.81
CA PHE A 80 1.62 7.23 -9.15
C PHE A 80 0.77 6.39 -8.18
N LEU A 81 1.26 5.23 -7.77
CA LEU A 81 0.59 4.42 -6.76
C LEU A 81 0.50 5.16 -5.41
N ALA A 82 1.61 5.76 -4.96
CA ALA A 82 1.63 6.56 -3.74
C ALA A 82 0.66 7.74 -3.80
N ALA A 83 0.67 8.50 -4.90
CA ALA A 83 -0.23 9.63 -5.11
C ALA A 83 -1.70 9.21 -5.08
N GLY A 84 -2.05 8.10 -5.72
CA GLY A 84 -3.41 7.57 -5.73
C GLY A 84 -3.87 7.10 -4.34
N LEU A 85 -2.99 6.44 -3.58
CA LEU A 85 -3.28 6.02 -2.20
C LEU A 85 -3.47 7.24 -1.28
N ILE A 86 -2.62 8.26 -1.40
CA ILE A 86 -2.76 9.52 -0.65
C ILE A 86 -4.06 10.22 -1.03
N TRP A 87 -4.35 10.34 -2.32
CA TRP A 87 -5.61 10.92 -2.80
C TRP A 87 -6.83 10.20 -2.20
N SER A 88 -6.80 8.86 -2.13
CA SER A 88 -7.87 8.07 -1.55
C SER A 88 -8.13 8.38 -0.07
N LEU A 89 -7.07 8.74 0.68
CA LEU A 89 -7.16 9.11 2.10
C LEU A 89 -7.70 10.54 2.30
N LEU A 90 -7.44 11.42 1.33
CA LEU A 90 -7.86 12.83 1.38
C LEU A 90 -9.28 13.05 0.85
N THR A 91 -9.86 12.06 0.17
CA THR A 91 -11.20 12.13 -0.41
C THR A 91 -12.23 11.62 0.60
N ALA A 92 -13.25 12.40 0.89
CA ALA A 92 -14.29 12.07 1.88
C ALA A 92 -14.99 10.73 1.59
N ASP A 93 -15.27 10.43 0.30
CA ASP A 93 -15.83 9.16 -0.17
C ASP A 93 -14.80 8.42 -1.04
N GLY A 94 -13.62 8.15 -0.46
CA GLY A 94 -12.48 7.56 -1.15
C GLY A 94 -12.50 6.04 -1.28
N PHE A 95 -13.59 5.35 -0.92
CA PHE A 95 -13.66 3.88 -0.88
C PHE A 95 -13.22 3.22 -2.19
N TYR A 96 -13.84 3.58 -3.32
CA TYR A 96 -13.50 2.99 -4.62
C TYR A 96 -12.08 3.31 -5.08
N ILE A 97 -11.56 4.48 -4.72
CA ILE A 97 -10.19 4.87 -5.03
C ILE A 97 -9.22 3.98 -4.23
N LYS A 98 -9.48 3.75 -2.93
CA LYS A 98 -8.71 2.82 -2.09
C LYS A 98 -8.71 1.41 -2.67
N VAL A 99 -9.89 0.88 -3.01
CA VAL A 99 -10.04 -0.45 -3.63
C VAL A 99 -9.23 -0.56 -4.92
N PHE A 100 -9.31 0.44 -5.80
CA PHE A 100 -8.58 0.43 -7.07
C PHE A 100 -7.06 0.42 -6.86
N PHE A 101 -6.52 1.37 -6.07
CA PHE A 101 -5.08 1.46 -5.89
C PHE A 101 -4.50 0.31 -5.06
N LEU A 102 -5.21 -0.19 -4.05
CA LEU A 102 -4.81 -1.40 -3.32
C LEU A 102 -4.78 -2.61 -4.25
N SER A 103 -5.75 -2.76 -5.15
CA SER A 103 -5.77 -3.83 -6.15
C SER A 103 -4.56 -3.73 -7.09
N CYS A 104 -4.20 -2.52 -7.54
CA CYS A 104 -2.99 -2.31 -8.34
C CYS A 104 -1.72 -2.74 -7.58
N VAL A 105 -1.60 -2.38 -6.29
CA VAL A 105 -0.47 -2.78 -5.43
C VAL A 105 -0.44 -4.30 -5.24
N ILE A 106 -1.59 -4.95 -5.04
CA ILE A 106 -1.69 -6.41 -4.91
C ILE A 106 -1.19 -7.10 -6.18
N VAL A 107 -1.69 -6.68 -7.35
CA VAL A 107 -1.29 -7.25 -8.65
C VAL A 107 0.21 -7.07 -8.89
N ALA A 108 0.74 -5.85 -8.66
CA ALA A 108 2.17 -5.57 -8.80
C ALA A 108 3.02 -6.40 -7.82
N GLY A 109 2.58 -6.51 -6.56
CA GLY A 109 3.26 -7.30 -5.53
C GLY A 109 3.25 -8.81 -5.81
N LEU A 110 2.14 -9.35 -6.32
CA LEU A 110 2.03 -10.73 -6.75
C LEU A 110 2.97 -11.00 -7.94
N TYR A 111 2.92 -10.17 -8.97
CA TYR A 111 3.77 -10.30 -10.15
C TYR A 111 5.25 -10.20 -9.77
N GLY A 112 5.65 -9.16 -9.03
CA GLY A 112 7.03 -8.98 -8.59
C GLY A 112 7.52 -10.09 -7.66
N GLY A 113 6.64 -10.59 -6.79
CA GLY A 113 6.94 -11.71 -5.89
C GLY A 113 7.19 -13.03 -6.62
N LEU A 114 6.52 -13.26 -7.75
CA LEU A 114 6.68 -14.46 -8.58
C LEU A 114 7.84 -14.36 -9.57
N THR A 115 8.12 -13.16 -10.09
CA THR A 115 9.08 -12.99 -11.19
C THR A 115 10.44 -12.46 -10.75
N VAL A 116 10.50 -11.71 -9.64
CA VAL A 116 11.74 -11.05 -9.18
C VAL A 116 12.21 -11.60 -7.85
N LYS A 117 11.45 -11.37 -6.76
CA LYS A 117 11.87 -11.78 -5.41
C LYS A 117 10.67 -11.96 -4.49
N LYS A 118 10.58 -13.09 -3.78
CA LYS A 118 9.49 -13.42 -2.86
C LYS A 118 9.26 -12.37 -1.75
N SER A 119 10.29 -11.61 -1.36
CA SER A 119 10.12 -10.53 -0.37
C SER A 119 9.19 -9.40 -0.86
N ILE A 120 9.07 -9.20 -2.18
CA ILE A 120 8.16 -8.21 -2.76
C ILE A 120 6.70 -8.58 -2.44
N LEU A 121 6.35 -9.85 -2.53
CA LEU A 121 5.02 -10.34 -2.14
C LEU A 121 4.68 -9.98 -0.69
N ILE A 122 5.62 -10.18 0.23
CA ILE A 122 5.42 -9.92 1.66
C ILE A 122 5.32 -8.41 1.94
N ILE A 123 6.15 -7.60 1.28
CA ILE A 123 6.24 -6.15 1.54
C ILE A 123 5.12 -5.37 0.86
N GLN A 124 4.65 -5.82 -0.31
CA GLN A 124 3.63 -5.11 -1.11
C GLN A 124 2.27 -5.79 -1.05
N ALA A 125 2.15 -7.05 -1.52
CA ALA A 125 0.85 -7.69 -1.68
C ALA A 125 0.17 -7.98 -0.33
N VAL A 126 0.89 -8.53 0.65
CA VAL A 126 0.29 -8.91 1.93
C VAL A 126 -0.31 -7.72 2.67
N PRO A 127 0.39 -6.58 2.90
CA PRO A 127 -0.22 -5.43 3.55
C PRO A 127 -1.41 -4.85 2.78
N ALA A 128 -1.35 -4.84 1.44
CA ALA A 128 -2.43 -4.33 0.61
C ALA A 128 -3.68 -5.23 0.67
N ILE A 129 -3.51 -6.56 0.71
CA ILE A 129 -4.61 -7.51 0.90
C ILE A 129 -5.26 -7.29 2.27
N ILE A 130 -4.47 -7.17 3.34
CA ILE A 130 -5.00 -6.94 4.69
C ILE A 130 -5.79 -5.62 4.73
N ALA A 131 -5.22 -4.52 4.20
CA ALA A 131 -5.90 -3.24 4.14
C ALA A 131 -7.21 -3.31 3.35
N LEU A 132 -7.22 -4.03 2.22
CA LEU A 132 -8.40 -4.22 1.40
C LEU A 132 -9.50 -5.02 2.12
N LEU A 133 -9.13 -6.08 2.84
CA LEU A 133 -10.08 -6.86 3.65
C LEU A 133 -10.70 -6.01 4.75
N LEU A 134 -9.90 -5.22 5.48
CA LEU A 134 -10.37 -4.35 6.55
C LEU A 134 -11.33 -3.26 6.06
N LEU A 135 -11.25 -2.84 4.80
CA LEU A 135 -12.19 -1.88 4.20
C LEU A 135 -13.59 -2.47 3.96
N HIS A 136 -13.72 -3.79 3.95
CA HIS A 136 -14.98 -4.50 3.66
C HIS A 136 -15.64 -5.07 4.91
N LEU A 137 -15.00 -4.95 6.07
CA LEU A 137 -15.54 -5.37 7.37
C LEU A 137 -16.24 -4.21 8.07
#